data_b172be488f7e16d64ef1048877188fd6
#
_entry.id   b172be488f7e16d64ef1048877188fd6
#
_cell.length_a   1.000
_cell.length_b   1.000
_cell.length_c   1.000
_cell.angle_alpha   90.00
_cell.angle_beta   90.00
_cell.angle_gamma   90.00
#
_symmetry.space_group_name_H-M   'P 1'
#
loop_
_entity.id
_entity.type
_entity.pdbx_description
1 polymer ?
#
loop_
_entity_poly.entity_id
_entity_poly.type
_entity_poly.pdbx_seq_one_letter_code
_entity_poly.pdbx_strand_id
1 'polypeptide(L)'
;MNKKIDNKRVGFHSIESIIKNSPHKIKKLFIPQSRDDKRINNLIALAEKNGIKYQVSKKLKQEPEAEITNENNLSFQDLKIFLEEKNNKKLNILILDNIIDPRNLGACIRSAAVADVDALIINKHHCAPLNDVAHSVSSGGAEYVRIFFVSNLVNCIKYLKDLNISIFGLSEHSKTDYDQADFTENTAVIMGSEEDGIRKKTQESCDSMIRLS
;
A
#
# COMPACT_ATOMS: atom_id res chain seq x y z
N MET A 1 20.50 2.11 17.55
CA MET A 1 19.71 3.32 17.25
C MET A 1 18.27 2.91 17.05
N ASN A 2 17.37 3.21 18.00
CA ASN A 2 15.94 2.95 17.84
C ASN A 2 15.40 3.89 16.75
N LYS A 3 15.07 3.36 15.57
CA LYS A 3 14.27 4.09 14.58
C LYS A 3 12.94 4.44 15.27
N LYS A 4 12.69 5.74 15.53
CA LYS A 4 11.35 6.24 15.85
C LYS A 4 10.46 5.82 14.69
N ILE A 5 9.60 4.84 14.93
CA ILE A 5 8.57 4.46 13.97
C ILE A 5 7.58 5.62 14.00
N ASP A 6 7.39 6.26 12.86
CA ASP A 6 6.56 7.44 12.74
C ASP A 6 5.09 7.03 12.82
N ASN A 7 4.46 7.28 13.99
CA ASN A 7 3.08 6.92 14.29
C ASN A 7 2.10 8.04 13.92
N LYS A 8 2.51 8.93 13.04
CA LYS A 8 1.70 10.07 12.64
C LYS A 8 1.13 9.90 11.23
N ARG A 9 -0.05 10.43 11.03
CA ARG A 9 -0.66 10.63 9.71
C ARG A 9 -1.04 12.09 9.56
N VAL A 10 -0.75 12.63 8.40
CA VAL A 10 -1.00 14.04 8.05
C VAL A 10 -1.91 14.11 6.83
N GLY A 11 -2.85 15.05 6.85
CA GLY A 11 -3.75 15.31 5.74
C GLY A 11 -5.11 14.65 5.84
N PHE A 12 -6.09 15.32 5.23
CA PHE A 12 -7.51 14.96 5.32
C PHE A 12 -7.79 13.57 4.78
N HIS A 13 -7.34 13.26 3.55
CA HIS A 13 -7.67 12.00 2.88
C HIS A 13 -7.18 10.78 3.66
N SER A 14 -5.95 10.84 4.15
CA SER A 14 -5.37 9.76 4.94
C SER A 14 -6.15 9.54 6.25
N ILE A 15 -6.46 10.63 6.96
CA ILE A 15 -7.15 10.55 8.25
C ILE A 15 -8.62 10.12 8.07
N GLU A 16 -9.32 10.68 7.08
CA GLU A 16 -10.69 10.27 6.76
C GLU A 16 -10.78 8.79 6.41
N SER A 17 -9.80 8.29 5.63
CA SER A 17 -9.70 6.88 5.29
C SER A 17 -9.53 6.00 6.54
N ILE A 18 -8.62 6.37 7.45
CA ILE A 18 -8.43 5.64 8.70
C ILE A 18 -9.71 5.64 9.54
N ILE A 19 -10.38 6.80 9.67
CA ILE A 19 -11.62 6.89 10.45
C ILE A 19 -12.71 5.98 9.88
N LYS A 20 -12.82 5.89 8.55
CA LYS A 20 -13.85 5.06 7.88
C LYS A 20 -13.56 3.56 7.97
N ASN A 21 -12.30 3.16 7.83
CA ASN A 21 -11.94 1.74 7.67
C ASN A 21 -11.37 1.11 8.95
N SER A 22 -10.74 1.91 9.82
CA SER A 22 -10.04 1.41 11.00
C SER A 22 -9.99 2.48 12.12
N PRO A 23 -11.15 2.97 12.62
CA PRO A 23 -11.19 4.08 13.57
C PRO A 23 -10.44 3.80 14.88
N HIS A 24 -10.36 2.53 15.29
CA HIS A 24 -9.63 2.08 16.48
C HIS A 24 -8.12 2.31 16.41
N LYS A 25 -7.56 2.54 15.21
CA LYS A 25 -6.15 2.87 15.03
C LYS A 25 -5.81 4.29 15.48
N ILE A 26 -6.77 5.21 15.52
CA ILE A 26 -6.52 6.59 15.91
C ILE A 26 -6.44 6.70 17.43
N LYS A 27 -5.26 7.04 17.95
CA LYS A 27 -5.05 7.35 19.37
C LYS A 27 -5.45 8.76 19.70
N LYS A 28 -5.07 9.72 18.86
CA LYS A 28 -5.35 11.15 19.01
C LYS A 28 -5.49 11.79 17.65
N LEU A 29 -6.47 12.69 17.53
CA LEU A 29 -6.66 13.52 16.34
C LEU A 29 -6.38 14.98 16.70
N PHE A 30 -5.60 15.68 15.90
CA PHE A 30 -5.27 17.09 16.07
C PHE A 30 -5.80 17.89 14.89
N ILE A 31 -6.53 18.95 15.23
CA ILE A 31 -7.18 19.86 14.28
C ILE A 31 -6.45 21.20 14.30
N PRO A 32 -6.09 21.79 13.14
CA PRO A 32 -5.45 23.10 13.09
C PRO A 32 -6.41 24.20 13.59
N GLN A 33 -5.92 25.05 14.51
CA GLN A 33 -6.74 26.16 15.06
C GLN A 33 -7.06 27.23 14.01
N SER A 34 -6.18 27.43 13.05
CA SER A 34 -6.28 28.48 12.03
C SER A 34 -7.32 28.17 10.94
N ARG A 35 -8.03 27.06 11.05
CA ARG A 35 -8.91 26.58 9.99
C ARG A 35 -10.31 26.31 10.52
N ASP A 36 -11.28 27.00 9.91
CA ASP A 36 -12.71 26.81 10.17
C ASP A 36 -13.45 26.83 8.83
N ASP A 37 -13.33 25.72 8.10
CA ASP A 37 -13.98 25.53 6.81
C ASP A 37 -14.81 24.25 6.79
N LYS A 38 -15.64 24.10 5.76
CA LYS A 38 -16.52 22.94 5.58
C LYS A 38 -15.78 21.61 5.67
N ARG A 39 -14.53 21.55 5.21
CA ARG A 39 -13.74 20.31 5.20
C ARG A 39 -13.31 19.88 6.60
N ILE A 40 -12.86 20.86 7.41
CA ILE A 40 -12.50 20.58 8.80
C ILE A 40 -13.74 20.18 9.63
N ASN A 41 -14.86 20.87 9.41
CA ASN A 41 -16.11 20.57 10.14
C ASN A 41 -16.64 19.17 9.78
N ASN A 42 -16.52 18.74 8.51
CA ASN A 42 -16.85 17.39 8.09
C ASN A 42 -15.95 16.35 8.75
N LEU A 43 -14.64 16.63 8.86
CA LEU A 43 -13.70 15.71 9.53
C LEU A 43 -14.02 15.57 11.03
N ILE A 44 -14.35 16.69 11.70
CA ILE A 44 -14.77 16.69 13.11
C ILE A 44 -16.03 15.85 13.28
N ALA A 45 -17.06 16.09 12.48
CA ALA A 45 -18.32 15.34 12.54
C ALA A 45 -18.09 13.83 12.29
N LEU A 46 -17.19 13.49 11.37
CA LEU A 46 -16.81 12.11 11.08
C LEU A 46 -16.09 11.47 12.29
N ALA A 47 -15.19 12.21 12.94
CA ALA A 47 -14.48 11.75 14.12
C ALA A 47 -15.46 11.53 15.31
N GLU A 48 -16.35 12.47 15.58
CA GLU A 48 -17.35 12.37 16.64
C GLU A 48 -18.30 11.18 16.43
N LYS A 49 -18.77 10.98 15.19
CA LYS A 49 -19.62 9.83 14.82
C LYS A 49 -18.93 8.50 15.13
N ASN A 50 -17.61 8.44 15.06
CA ASN A 50 -16.81 7.23 15.33
C ASN A 50 -16.19 7.20 16.74
N GLY A 51 -16.60 8.11 17.64
CA GLY A 51 -16.13 8.16 19.03
C GLY A 51 -14.68 8.59 19.20
N ILE A 52 -14.10 9.25 18.20
CA ILE A 52 -12.71 9.71 18.21
C ILE A 52 -12.64 11.10 18.81
N LYS A 53 -11.88 11.24 19.91
CA LYS A 53 -11.62 12.53 20.55
C LYS A 53 -10.58 13.32 19.75
N TYR A 54 -10.82 14.61 19.55
CA TYR A 54 -9.87 15.50 18.90
C TYR A 54 -9.40 16.64 19.81
N GLN A 55 -8.27 17.23 19.46
CA GLN A 55 -7.69 18.40 20.13
C GLN A 55 -7.35 19.47 19.10
N VAL A 56 -7.67 20.73 19.41
CA VAL A 56 -7.28 21.87 18.59
C VAL A 56 -5.82 22.21 18.86
N SER A 57 -5.01 22.34 17.82
CA SER A 57 -3.58 22.59 17.91
C SER A 57 -3.16 23.90 17.22
N LYS A 58 -2.48 24.76 17.99
CA LYS A 58 -1.86 25.99 17.47
C LYS A 58 -0.62 25.73 16.61
N LYS A 59 -0.04 24.53 16.72
CA LYS A 59 1.19 24.16 16.00
C LYS A 59 0.91 23.75 14.54
N LEU A 60 -0.31 23.35 14.26
CA LEU A 60 -0.71 22.94 12.91
C LEU A 60 -1.17 24.15 12.12
N LYS A 61 -0.67 24.29 10.89
CA LYS A 61 -1.01 25.41 10.03
C LYS A 61 -2.26 25.17 9.20
N GLN A 62 -2.34 24.07 8.45
CA GLN A 62 -3.44 23.83 7.53
C GLN A 62 -3.97 22.38 7.52
N GLU A 63 -3.11 21.41 7.75
CA GLU A 63 -3.47 20.00 7.66
C GLU A 63 -3.70 19.39 9.05
N PRO A 64 -4.74 18.55 9.21
CA PRO A 64 -4.94 17.79 10.43
C PRO A 64 -3.85 16.72 10.57
N GLU A 65 -3.55 16.34 11.81
CA GLU A 65 -2.63 15.24 12.14
C GLU A 65 -3.35 14.22 13.03
N ALA A 66 -3.03 12.94 12.84
CA ALA A 66 -3.46 11.87 13.74
C ALA A 66 -2.27 11.08 14.27
N GLU A 67 -2.24 10.83 15.57
CA GLU A 67 -1.41 9.77 16.14
C GLU A 67 -2.14 8.45 16.02
N ILE A 68 -1.49 7.46 15.40
CA ILE A 68 -2.08 6.15 15.18
C ILE A 68 -1.36 5.06 16.00
N THR A 69 -2.06 3.95 16.21
CA THR A 69 -1.44 2.74 16.75
C THR A 69 -0.49 2.17 15.70
N ASN A 70 0.73 1.80 16.10
CA ASN A 70 1.57 1.00 15.23
C ASN A 70 0.88 -0.36 15.02
N GLU A 71 0.48 -0.62 13.79
CA GLU A 71 0.26 -1.99 13.38
C GLU A 71 1.61 -2.56 12.93
N ASN A 72 1.89 -3.76 13.35
CA ASN A 72 2.98 -4.52 12.76
C ASN A 72 2.69 -4.62 11.25
N ASN A 73 3.66 -4.25 10.43
CA ASN A 73 3.59 -4.48 8.99
C ASN A 73 3.22 -5.95 8.77
N LEU A 74 2.19 -6.21 7.96
CA LEU A 74 1.78 -7.58 7.64
C LEU A 74 2.97 -8.33 7.03
N SER A 75 3.23 -9.52 7.54
CA SER A 75 4.39 -10.34 7.17
C SER A 75 4.05 -11.33 6.04
N PHE A 76 5.03 -12.10 5.61
CA PHE A 76 4.81 -13.22 4.70
C PHE A 76 3.88 -14.29 5.30
N GLN A 77 3.90 -14.48 6.62
CA GLN A 77 2.97 -15.42 7.28
C GLN A 77 1.54 -14.90 7.25
N ASP A 78 1.35 -13.60 7.45
CA ASP A 78 0.02 -12.97 7.34
C ASP A 78 -0.52 -13.05 5.89
N LEU A 79 0.37 -12.93 4.88
CA LEU A 79 0.00 -13.15 3.48
C LEU A 79 -0.52 -14.58 3.24
N LYS A 80 0.14 -15.59 3.81
CA LYS A 80 -0.31 -16.99 3.67
C LYS A 80 -1.70 -17.18 4.24
N ILE A 81 -1.95 -16.71 5.45
CA ILE A 81 -3.27 -16.77 6.10
C ILE A 81 -4.32 -16.06 5.23
N PHE A 82 -3.99 -14.85 4.73
CA PHE A 82 -4.87 -14.09 3.86
C PHE A 82 -5.25 -14.86 2.58
N LEU A 83 -4.28 -15.49 1.93
CA LEU A 83 -4.51 -16.27 0.70
C LEU A 83 -5.36 -17.52 0.97
N GLU A 84 -5.15 -18.19 2.10
CA GLU A 84 -5.97 -19.35 2.52
C GLU A 84 -7.43 -18.96 2.77
N GLU A 85 -7.69 -17.77 3.34
CA GLU A 85 -9.05 -17.26 3.59
C GLU A 85 -9.78 -16.87 2.29
N LYS A 86 -9.04 -16.54 1.22
CA LYS A 86 -9.60 -16.07 -0.06
C LYS A 86 -9.98 -17.20 -1.03
N ASN A 87 -9.95 -18.45 -0.59
CA ASN A 87 -10.38 -19.61 -1.39
C ASN A 87 -11.70 -19.34 -2.13
N ASN A 88 -11.69 -19.44 -3.47
CA ASN A 88 -12.78 -19.25 -4.43
C ASN A 88 -13.06 -17.82 -4.94
N LYS A 89 -12.20 -16.82 -4.68
CA LYS A 89 -12.29 -15.54 -5.39
C LYS A 89 -11.06 -15.37 -6.26
N LYS A 90 -11.26 -14.83 -7.47
CA LYS A 90 -10.15 -14.38 -8.31
C LYS A 90 -9.32 -13.36 -7.54
N LEU A 91 -8.01 -13.57 -7.53
CA LEU A 91 -7.04 -12.72 -6.85
C LEU A 91 -6.27 -11.86 -7.85
N ASN A 92 -6.23 -10.56 -7.58
CA ASN A 92 -5.37 -9.60 -8.26
C ASN A 92 -4.31 -9.11 -7.28
N ILE A 93 -3.05 -9.45 -7.52
CA ILE A 93 -1.94 -9.13 -6.64
C ILE A 93 -0.97 -8.19 -7.36
N LEU A 94 -0.54 -7.13 -6.68
CA LEU A 94 0.55 -6.29 -7.15
C LEU A 94 1.80 -6.55 -6.30
N ILE A 95 2.94 -6.73 -6.94
CA ILE A 95 4.23 -6.93 -6.30
C ILE A 95 5.16 -5.78 -6.68
N LEU A 96 5.77 -5.14 -5.69
CA LEU A 96 6.73 -4.06 -5.91
C LEU A 96 8.15 -4.54 -5.58
N ASP A 97 9.01 -4.50 -6.58
CA ASP A 97 10.41 -4.85 -6.47
C ASP A 97 11.29 -3.64 -6.77
N ASN A 98 12.16 -3.25 -5.83
CA ASN A 98 13.13 -2.16 -6.01
C ASN A 98 12.54 -0.74 -6.16
N ILE A 99 11.37 -0.46 -5.58
CA ILE A 99 10.79 0.89 -5.56
C ILE A 99 11.43 1.69 -4.43
N ILE A 100 12.45 2.50 -4.71
CA ILE A 100 13.29 3.16 -3.69
C ILE A 100 12.82 4.57 -3.29
N ASP A 101 12.01 5.25 -4.09
CA ASP A 101 11.43 6.55 -3.73
C ASP A 101 10.08 6.35 -3.01
N PRO A 102 9.92 6.91 -1.77
CA PRO A 102 8.65 6.85 -1.05
C PRO A 102 7.46 7.48 -1.80
N ARG A 103 7.71 8.46 -2.69
CA ARG A 103 6.65 9.08 -3.51
C ARG A 103 6.13 8.10 -4.56
N ASN A 104 7.04 7.39 -5.23
CA ASN A 104 6.67 6.37 -6.21
C ASN A 104 5.94 5.20 -5.51
N LEU A 105 6.42 4.79 -4.33
CA LEU A 105 5.70 3.81 -3.51
C LEU A 105 4.28 4.28 -3.18
N GLY A 106 4.11 5.52 -2.73
CA GLY A 106 2.80 6.10 -2.45
C GLY A 106 1.88 6.15 -3.67
N ALA A 107 2.43 6.50 -4.85
CA ALA A 107 1.69 6.52 -6.11
C ALA A 107 1.23 5.11 -6.53
N CYS A 108 2.10 4.10 -6.40
CA CYS A 108 1.75 2.69 -6.66
C CYS A 108 0.63 2.21 -5.72
N ILE A 109 0.71 2.53 -4.42
CA ILE A 109 -0.31 2.18 -3.44
C ILE A 109 -1.66 2.83 -3.78
N ARG A 110 -1.66 4.12 -4.19
CA ARG A 110 -2.88 4.81 -4.62
C ARG A 110 -3.49 4.14 -5.84
N SER A 111 -2.69 3.80 -6.84
CA SER A 111 -3.16 3.11 -8.04
C SER A 111 -3.70 1.71 -7.72
N ALA A 112 -3.02 0.96 -6.85
CA ALA A 112 -3.47 -0.34 -6.38
C ALA A 112 -4.84 -0.26 -5.68
N ALA A 113 -5.06 0.78 -4.86
CA ALA A 113 -6.34 1.01 -4.19
C ALA A 113 -7.48 1.31 -5.18
N VAL A 114 -7.22 2.10 -6.23
CA VAL A 114 -8.22 2.41 -7.27
C VAL A 114 -8.52 1.20 -8.15
N ALA A 115 -7.51 0.36 -8.40
CA ALA A 115 -7.65 -0.87 -9.18
C ALA A 115 -8.23 -2.06 -8.38
N ASP A 116 -8.62 -1.84 -7.12
CA ASP A 116 -9.15 -2.87 -6.21
C ASP A 116 -8.25 -4.11 -6.10
N VAL A 117 -6.95 -3.87 -5.98
CA VAL A 117 -5.95 -4.93 -5.79
C VAL A 117 -6.16 -5.61 -4.44
N ASP A 118 -6.29 -6.93 -4.41
CA ASP A 118 -6.53 -7.72 -3.19
C ASP A 118 -5.35 -7.69 -2.22
N ALA A 119 -4.12 -7.73 -2.75
CA ALA A 119 -2.88 -7.72 -1.97
C ALA A 119 -1.77 -6.94 -2.68
N LEU A 120 -1.08 -6.09 -1.94
CA LEU A 120 0.16 -5.44 -2.37
C LEU A 120 1.33 -6.06 -1.60
N ILE A 121 2.30 -6.60 -2.32
CA ILE A 121 3.48 -7.24 -1.73
C ILE A 121 4.70 -6.35 -1.98
N ILE A 122 5.42 -6.01 -0.92
CA ILE A 122 6.60 -5.13 -0.97
C ILE A 122 7.83 -5.89 -0.47
N ASN A 123 8.95 -5.77 -1.18
CA ASN A 123 10.22 -6.27 -0.68
C ASN A 123 10.74 -5.37 0.43
N LYS A 124 10.86 -5.93 1.63
CA LYS A 124 11.24 -5.19 2.85
C LYS A 124 12.63 -4.52 2.76
N HIS A 125 13.56 -5.10 2.01
CA HIS A 125 14.96 -4.67 1.98
C HIS A 125 15.34 -3.83 0.75
N HIS A 126 14.50 -3.87 -0.28
CA HIS A 126 14.77 -3.23 -1.57
C HIS A 126 13.65 -2.29 -2.03
N CYS A 127 12.79 -1.88 -1.12
CA CYS A 127 11.79 -0.84 -1.38
C CYS A 127 11.86 0.23 -0.30
N ALA A 128 11.38 1.41 -0.64
CA ALA A 128 11.22 2.51 0.29
C ALA A 128 10.35 2.08 1.49
N PRO A 129 10.61 2.62 2.68
CA PRO A 129 9.73 2.42 3.80
C PRO A 129 8.38 3.09 3.57
N LEU A 130 7.31 2.49 4.08
CA LEU A 130 5.98 3.09 4.11
C LEU A 130 5.95 4.16 5.22
N ASN A 131 6.58 5.31 4.93
CA ASN A 131 6.70 6.47 5.81
C ASN A 131 5.58 7.50 5.55
N ASP A 132 5.62 8.64 6.24
CA ASP A 132 4.61 9.71 6.10
C ASP A 132 4.52 10.27 4.68
N VAL A 133 5.62 10.30 3.93
CA VAL A 133 5.63 10.75 2.52
C VAL A 133 4.83 9.77 1.67
N ALA A 134 5.11 8.46 1.77
CA ALA A 134 4.37 7.43 1.04
C ALA A 134 2.88 7.41 1.41
N HIS A 135 2.56 7.53 2.70
CA HIS A 135 1.17 7.64 3.16
C HIS A 135 0.46 8.88 2.61
N SER A 136 1.11 10.04 2.61
CA SER A 136 0.55 11.29 2.08
C SER A 136 0.26 11.17 0.59
N VAL A 137 1.21 10.67 -0.20
CA VAL A 137 1.07 10.51 -1.66
C VAL A 137 0.03 9.44 -2.01
N SER A 138 -0.11 8.39 -1.18
CA SER A 138 -1.12 7.34 -1.39
C SER A 138 -2.56 7.87 -1.20
N SER A 139 -2.73 9.07 -0.64
CA SER A 139 -4.03 9.74 -0.44
C SER A 139 -5.07 8.83 0.26
N GLY A 140 -4.63 8.06 1.24
CA GLY A 140 -5.45 7.10 1.97
C GLY A 140 -5.49 5.70 1.38
N GLY A 141 -4.89 5.46 0.21
CA GLY A 141 -4.83 4.14 -0.43
C GLY A 141 -4.18 3.08 0.46
N ALA A 142 -3.17 3.47 1.25
CA ALA A 142 -2.49 2.57 2.20
C ALA A 142 -3.40 1.99 3.30
N GLU A 143 -4.57 2.57 3.51
CA GLU A 143 -5.56 2.09 4.48
C GLU A 143 -6.64 1.19 3.83
N TYR A 144 -6.66 1.14 2.49
CA TYR A 144 -7.58 0.29 1.73
C TYR A 144 -6.93 -1.02 1.31
N VAL A 145 -5.71 -0.95 0.76
CA VAL A 145 -4.99 -2.11 0.24
C VAL A 145 -4.30 -2.84 1.38
N ARG A 146 -4.39 -4.16 1.40
CA ARG A 146 -3.59 -4.99 2.32
C ARG A 146 -2.15 -5.05 1.84
N ILE A 147 -1.23 -4.48 2.62
CA ILE A 147 0.18 -4.36 2.27
C ILE A 147 1.00 -5.36 3.08
N PHE A 148 1.67 -6.29 2.40
CA PHE A 148 2.49 -7.33 2.99
C PHE A 148 3.97 -7.08 2.71
N PHE A 149 4.80 -7.18 3.75
CA PHE A 149 6.25 -6.98 3.65
C PHE A 149 6.98 -8.33 3.71
N VAL A 150 7.66 -8.66 2.60
CA VAL A 150 8.40 -9.92 2.50
C VAL A 150 9.89 -9.67 2.42
N SER A 151 10.69 -10.49 3.11
CA SER A 151 12.16 -10.37 3.09
C SER A 151 12.79 -11.06 1.89
N ASN A 152 12.16 -12.11 1.35
CA ASN A 152 12.61 -12.85 0.18
C ASN A 152 11.48 -12.93 -0.84
N LEU A 153 11.58 -12.09 -1.88
CA LEU A 153 10.55 -11.99 -2.90
C LEU A 153 10.48 -13.25 -3.79
N VAL A 154 11.63 -13.84 -4.11
CA VAL A 154 11.69 -15.08 -4.92
C VAL A 154 10.98 -16.24 -4.22
N ASN A 155 11.18 -16.41 -2.91
CA ASN A 155 10.45 -17.41 -2.13
C ASN A 155 8.94 -17.12 -2.07
N CYS A 156 8.57 -15.84 -1.99
CA CYS A 156 7.17 -15.44 -2.01
C CYS A 156 6.53 -15.77 -3.37
N ILE A 157 7.20 -15.43 -4.47
CA ILE A 157 6.74 -15.74 -5.83
C ILE A 157 6.56 -17.25 -6.01
N LYS A 158 7.55 -18.05 -5.56
CA LYS A 158 7.44 -19.52 -5.63
C LYS A 158 6.18 -20.01 -4.91
N TYR A 159 5.91 -19.50 -3.70
CA TYR A 159 4.71 -19.86 -2.95
C TYR A 159 3.41 -19.46 -3.69
N LEU A 160 3.37 -18.28 -4.33
CA LEU A 160 2.22 -17.86 -5.12
C LEU A 160 1.99 -18.80 -6.32
N LYS A 161 3.05 -19.23 -6.99
CA LYS A 161 2.99 -20.21 -8.10
C LYS A 161 2.49 -21.58 -7.63
N ASP A 162 2.91 -22.03 -6.46
CA ASP A 162 2.40 -23.29 -5.85
C ASP A 162 0.87 -23.22 -5.57
N LEU A 163 0.30 -21.98 -5.47
CA LEU A 163 -1.15 -21.73 -5.38
C LEU A 163 -1.83 -21.47 -6.74
N ASN A 164 -1.16 -21.79 -7.87
CA ASN A 164 -1.64 -21.55 -9.23
C ASN A 164 -1.96 -20.05 -9.51
N ILE A 165 -1.15 -19.14 -8.99
CA ILE A 165 -1.22 -17.72 -9.30
C ILE A 165 -0.21 -17.43 -10.40
N SER A 166 -0.67 -16.94 -11.56
CA SER A 166 0.18 -16.56 -12.70
C SER A 166 0.97 -15.29 -12.39
N ILE A 167 2.28 -15.30 -12.67
CA ILE A 167 3.20 -14.22 -12.32
C ILE A 167 3.69 -13.51 -13.59
N PHE A 168 3.29 -12.25 -13.76
CA PHE A 168 3.70 -11.41 -14.88
C PHE A 168 4.64 -10.30 -14.41
N GLY A 169 5.84 -10.22 -15.00
CA GLY A 169 6.77 -9.11 -14.75
C GLY A 169 6.62 -8.02 -15.82
N LEU A 170 6.56 -6.75 -15.41
CA LEU A 170 6.54 -5.62 -16.33
C LEU A 170 7.97 -5.25 -16.77
N SER A 171 8.19 -5.14 -18.08
CA SER A 171 9.44 -4.67 -18.66
C SER A 171 9.20 -4.03 -20.02
N GLU A 172 9.72 -2.82 -20.25
CA GLU A 172 9.68 -2.16 -21.55
C GLU A 172 10.40 -2.94 -22.66
N HIS A 173 11.34 -3.80 -22.28
CA HIS A 173 12.11 -4.63 -23.22
C HIS A 173 11.41 -5.95 -23.57
N SER A 174 10.26 -6.25 -23.00
CA SER A 174 9.49 -7.45 -23.36
C SER A 174 8.96 -7.36 -24.79
N LYS A 175 8.89 -8.50 -25.45
CA LYS A 175 8.30 -8.65 -26.79
C LYS A 175 6.80 -8.93 -26.73
N THR A 176 6.30 -9.34 -25.57
CA THR A 176 4.89 -9.70 -25.35
C THR A 176 4.15 -8.49 -24.82
N ASP A 177 3.13 -8.02 -25.52
CA ASP A 177 2.26 -6.95 -25.05
C ASP A 177 1.29 -7.47 -23.95
N TYR A 178 0.87 -6.59 -23.07
CA TYR A 178 0.03 -6.96 -21.92
C TYR A 178 -1.31 -7.57 -22.33
N ASP A 179 -1.86 -7.18 -23.47
CA ASP A 179 -3.13 -7.67 -24.01
C ASP A 179 -3.05 -9.13 -24.54
N GLN A 180 -1.82 -9.66 -24.70
CA GLN A 180 -1.56 -11.06 -25.05
C GLN A 180 -1.48 -11.97 -23.82
N ALA A 181 -1.48 -11.39 -22.61
CA ALA A 181 -1.43 -12.14 -21.36
C ALA A 181 -2.84 -12.49 -20.88
N ASP A 182 -2.97 -13.68 -20.34
CA ASP A 182 -4.25 -14.12 -19.76
C ASP A 182 -4.37 -13.66 -18.29
N PHE A 183 -5.23 -12.71 -18.06
CA PHE A 183 -5.57 -12.19 -16.74
C PHE A 183 -6.91 -12.73 -16.21
N THR A 184 -7.46 -13.79 -16.79
CA THR A 184 -8.78 -14.33 -16.38
C THR A 184 -8.74 -15.06 -15.05
N GLU A 185 -7.58 -15.65 -14.71
CA GLU A 185 -7.34 -16.40 -13.49
C GLU A 185 -6.63 -15.57 -12.41
N ASN A 186 -6.25 -16.21 -11.31
CA ASN A 186 -5.46 -15.58 -10.25
C ASN A 186 -4.14 -15.04 -10.80
N THR A 187 -3.87 -13.78 -10.56
CA THR A 187 -2.74 -13.10 -11.20
C THR A 187 -1.97 -12.23 -10.22
N ALA A 188 -0.64 -12.25 -10.34
CA ALA A 188 0.24 -11.30 -9.72
C ALA A 188 1.06 -10.55 -10.79
N VAL A 189 1.02 -9.23 -10.75
CA VAL A 189 1.83 -8.36 -11.61
C VAL A 189 2.98 -7.80 -10.79
N ILE A 190 4.20 -7.87 -11.33
CA ILE A 190 5.41 -7.34 -10.68
C ILE A 190 5.84 -6.06 -11.39
N MET A 191 6.01 -4.99 -10.62
CA MET A 191 6.58 -3.71 -11.07
C MET A 191 7.95 -3.50 -10.42
N GLY A 192 8.92 -3.04 -11.21
CA GLY A 192 10.24 -2.65 -10.76
C GLY A 192 10.42 -1.15 -10.63
N SER A 193 11.65 -0.70 -10.35
CA SER A 193 12.03 0.72 -10.38
C SER A 193 11.99 1.30 -11.80
N GLU A 194 11.95 2.63 -11.88
CA GLU A 194 11.99 3.35 -13.16
C GLU A 194 13.32 3.17 -13.89
N GLU A 195 14.43 3.11 -13.17
CA GLU A 195 15.78 3.02 -13.76
C GLU A 195 16.19 1.58 -14.05
N ASP A 196 16.11 0.70 -13.06
CA ASP A 196 16.64 -0.67 -13.14
C ASP A 196 15.58 -1.72 -13.47
N GLY A 197 14.30 -1.36 -13.41
CA GLY A 197 13.19 -2.29 -13.57
C GLY A 197 13.13 -3.33 -12.45
N ILE A 198 12.73 -4.54 -12.81
CA ILE A 198 12.64 -5.69 -11.91
C ILE A 198 14.01 -6.35 -11.80
N ARG A 199 14.47 -6.69 -10.59
CA ARG A 199 15.75 -7.36 -10.36
C ARG A 199 15.82 -8.73 -11.08
N LYS A 200 16.99 -9.08 -11.58
CA LYS A 200 17.22 -10.28 -12.41
C LYS A 200 16.63 -11.56 -11.82
N LYS A 201 16.88 -11.85 -10.53
CA LYS A 201 16.34 -13.06 -9.87
C LYS A 201 14.82 -13.06 -9.77
N THR A 202 14.21 -11.88 -9.65
CA THR A 202 12.76 -11.72 -9.64
C THR A 202 12.20 -11.95 -11.05
N GLN A 203 12.86 -11.41 -12.09
CA GLN A 203 12.48 -11.65 -13.50
C GLN A 203 12.52 -13.15 -13.84
N GLU A 204 13.60 -13.84 -13.45
CA GLU A 204 13.77 -15.29 -13.67
C GLU A 204 12.68 -16.13 -12.96
N SER A 205 12.00 -15.56 -11.97
CA SER A 205 10.92 -16.22 -11.23
C SER A 205 9.54 -15.99 -11.83
N CYS A 206 9.39 -15.05 -12.78
CA CYS A 206 8.14 -14.80 -13.48
C CYS A 206 7.78 -15.94 -14.42
N ASP A 207 6.47 -16.12 -14.70
CA ASP A 207 6.01 -17.02 -15.74
C ASP A 207 6.17 -16.37 -17.12
N SER A 208 5.95 -15.05 -17.19
CA SER A 208 6.15 -14.27 -18.41
C SER A 208 6.54 -12.83 -18.09
N MET A 209 7.29 -12.23 -19.00
CA MET A 209 7.55 -10.79 -19.02
C MET A 209 6.63 -10.15 -20.05
N ILE A 210 5.97 -9.05 -19.68
CA ILE A 210 5.04 -8.30 -20.54
C ILE A 210 5.38 -6.82 -20.53
N ARG A 211 4.97 -6.09 -21.55
CA ARG A 211 5.12 -4.65 -21.65
C ARG A 211 3.77 -3.96 -21.76
N LEU A 212 3.71 -2.73 -21.28
CA LEU A 212 2.65 -1.79 -21.58
C LEU A 212 3.04 -1.06 -22.86
N SER A 213 2.25 -1.19 -23.91
CA SER A 213 2.43 -0.47 -25.19
C SER A 213 1.83 0.92 -25.13
#